data_61a4703c1ae6133da3220e25686ace29
#
_entry.id   61a4703c1ae6133da3220e25686ace29
#
_cell.length_a   1.000
_cell.length_b   1.000
_cell.length_c   1.000
_cell.angle_alpha   90.00
_cell.angle_beta   90.00
_cell.angle_gamma   90.00
#
_symmetry.space_group_name_H-M   'P 1'
#
loop_
_entity.id
_entity.type
_entity.pdbx_description
1 polymer ?
#
loop_
_entity_poly.entity_id
_entity_poly.type
_entity_poly.pdbx_seq_one_letter_code
_entity_poly.pdbx_strand_id
1 'polypeptide(L)'
;MKIRLIALLAAGLISAPAFAADPSPVRALLITGGCCHDYELQAAALTAGAKKFGAITWTIVTEGGKGTEAKIPLYDNPAWAKPYDVVVHNECFANTADPVYIRKITAAHRAGKPAVVIHCAMHSYRAATIDDWREFLGVTSRRHDHQSAYLVHPVIKDHPAMRGFPATWTTPLDELYIIEKLWPTATALATSSSEKDNSVHPVIWTNNYHGTRVFGTTYGHSNATWHDPVFITLVSRGVLWAAGRDK
;
A
#
# COMPACT_ATOMS: atom_id res chain seq x y z
N MET A 1 -33.46 -28.43 -70.51
CA MET A 1 -32.83 -27.38 -69.67
C MET A 1 -32.68 -27.97 -68.27
N LYS A 2 -31.45 -28.37 -67.87
CA LYS A 2 -31.15 -29.05 -66.59
C LYS A 2 -30.60 -28.02 -65.61
N ILE A 3 -31.32 -27.74 -64.56
CA ILE A 3 -30.91 -26.81 -63.49
C ILE A 3 -30.10 -27.63 -62.48
N ARG A 4 -28.81 -27.24 -62.28
CA ARG A 4 -27.95 -27.81 -61.27
C ARG A 4 -28.06 -26.92 -60.00
N LEU A 5 -28.60 -27.49 -58.92
CA LEU A 5 -28.52 -26.89 -57.60
C LEU A 5 -27.11 -27.05 -57.05
N ILE A 6 -26.45 -25.93 -56.72
CA ILE A 6 -25.19 -25.91 -55.96
C ILE A 6 -25.54 -25.67 -54.51
N ALA A 7 -25.27 -26.67 -53.65
CA ALA A 7 -25.40 -26.53 -52.23
C ALA A 7 -24.10 -25.90 -51.66
N LEU A 8 -24.18 -24.70 -51.09
CA LEU A 8 -23.09 -24.08 -50.29
C LEU A 8 -23.13 -24.66 -48.88
N LEU A 9 -22.10 -25.42 -48.53
CA LEU A 9 -21.80 -25.78 -47.12
C LEU A 9 -21.14 -24.57 -46.43
N ALA A 10 -21.83 -23.96 -45.48
CA ALA A 10 -21.27 -22.97 -44.59
C ALA A 10 -20.53 -23.72 -43.43
N ALA A 11 -19.21 -23.73 -43.45
CA ALA A 11 -18.41 -24.23 -42.33
C ALA A 11 -18.42 -23.18 -41.21
N GLY A 12 -19.21 -23.43 -40.16
CA GLY A 12 -19.18 -22.61 -38.94
C GLY A 12 -17.88 -22.82 -38.16
N LEU A 13 -17.03 -21.82 -38.09
CA LEU A 13 -15.90 -21.78 -37.18
C LEU A 13 -16.40 -21.68 -35.74
N ILE A 14 -16.34 -22.79 -35.01
CA ILE A 14 -16.57 -22.81 -33.55
C ILE A 14 -15.26 -22.29 -32.91
N SER A 15 -15.27 -21.01 -32.50
CA SER A 15 -14.23 -20.46 -31.66
C SER A 15 -14.33 -21.09 -30.26
N ALA A 16 -13.38 -21.93 -29.90
CA ALA A 16 -13.24 -22.39 -28.52
C ALA A 16 -12.95 -21.19 -27.60
N PRO A 17 -13.58 -21.09 -26.41
CA PRO A 17 -13.25 -20.05 -25.47
C PRO A 17 -11.80 -20.22 -25.04
N ALA A 18 -10.98 -19.20 -25.25
CA ALA A 18 -9.65 -19.14 -24.69
C ALA A 18 -9.81 -19.04 -23.17
N PHE A 19 -9.46 -20.09 -22.43
CA PHE A 19 -9.30 -20.02 -20.99
C PHE A 19 -8.22 -18.99 -20.72
N ALA A 20 -8.60 -17.85 -20.16
CA ALA A 20 -7.64 -16.89 -19.64
C ALA A 20 -6.84 -17.62 -18.55
N ALA A 21 -5.53 -17.76 -18.76
CA ALA A 21 -4.65 -18.32 -17.75
C ALA A 21 -4.80 -17.47 -16.48
N ASP A 22 -4.88 -18.12 -15.31
CA ASP A 22 -4.88 -17.42 -14.03
C ASP A 22 -3.71 -16.44 -13.99
N PRO A 23 -3.94 -15.18 -13.63
CA PRO A 23 -2.87 -14.20 -13.62
C PRO A 23 -1.76 -14.68 -12.68
N SER A 24 -0.52 -14.59 -13.09
CA SER A 24 0.65 -14.95 -12.26
C SER A 24 0.59 -14.24 -10.91
N PRO A 25 1.09 -14.86 -9.82
CA PRO A 25 1.11 -14.25 -8.48
C PRO A 25 1.73 -12.84 -8.49
N VAL A 26 1.15 -11.93 -7.71
CA VAL A 26 1.75 -10.61 -7.44
C VAL A 26 3.01 -10.82 -6.60
N ARG A 27 4.15 -10.39 -7.09
CA ARG A 27 5.43 -10.42 -6.36
C ARG A 27 5.53 -9.15 -5.51
N ALA A 28 5.29 -9.27 -4.22
CA ALA A 28 5.34 -8.17 -3.28
C ALA A 28 6.66 -8.20 -2.47
N LEU A 29 7.32 -7.05 -2.36
CA LEU A 29 8.42 -6.83 -1.44
C LEU A 29 7.89 -6.10 -0.21
N LEU A 30 8.00 -6.70 0.98
CA LEU A 30 7.72 -6.06 2.25
C LEU A 30 9.04 -5.62 2.88
N ILE A 31 9.22 -4.31 3.06
CA ILE A 31 10.33 -3.72 3.77
C ILE A 31 9.83 -3.30 5.14
N THR A 32 10.48 -3.78 6.19
CA THR A 32 10.03 -3.63 7.57
C THR A 32 11.22 -3.53 8.53
N GLY A 33 11.02 -2.96 9.71
CA GLY A 33 12.07 -2.78 10.72
C GLY A 33 12.12 -1.37 11.28
N GLY A 34 13.07 -1.12 12.15
CA GLY A 34 13.21 0.15 12.86
C GLY A 34 12.64 0.13 14.27
N CYS A 35 12.33 1.30 14.82
CA CYS A 35 11.82 1.42 16.19
C CYS A 35 10.33 1.12 16.31
N CYS A 36 9.93 0.95 17.53
CA CYS A 36 8.57 1.28 18.04
C CYS A 36 7.51 0.21 17.84
N HIS A 37 7.70 -0.80 17.00
CA HIS A 37 6.70 -1.81 16.68
C HIS A 37 7.26 -3.24 16.65
N ASP A 38 6.36 -4.22 16.70
CA ASP A 38 6.66 -5.65 16.53
C ASP A 38 6.58 -6.02 15.04
N TYR A 39 7.62 -5.69 14.31
CA TYR A 39 7.67 -5.89 12.85
C TYR A 39 7.65 -7.36 12.43
N GLU A 40 8.10 -8.27 13.27
CA GLU A 40 8.05 -9.72 13.00
C GLU A 40 6.59 -10.19 13.00
N LEU A 41 5.84 -9.84 14.05
CA LEU A 41 4.41 -10.14 14.14
C LEU A 41 3.63 -9.49 12.98
N GLN A 42 3.90 -8.21 12.70
CA GLN A 42 3.22 -7.46 11.65
C GLN A 42 3.41 -8.09 10.27
N ALA A 43 4.65 -8.47 9.94
CA ALA A 43 4.96 -9.15 8.68
C ALA A 43 4.27 -10.53 8.60
N ALA A 44 4.29 -11.31 9.68
CA ALA A 44 3.63 -12.61 9.75
C ALA A 44 2.10 -12.49 9.60
N ALA A 45 1.48 -11.54 10.29
CA ALA A 45 0.03 -11.30 10.23
C ALA A 45 -0.41 -10.87 8.83
N LEU A 46 0.29 -9.91 8.20
CA LEU A 46 -0.02 -9.46 6.84
C LEU A 46 0.09 -10.60 5.84
N THR A 47 1.22 -11.30 5.82
CA THR A 47 1.47 -12.34 4.81
C THR A 47 0.55 -13.54 4.97
N ALA A 48 0.18 -13.91 6.21
CA ALA A 48 -0.80 -14.95 6.47
C ALA A 48 -2.22 -14.52 6.09
N GLY A 49 -2.62 -13.31 6.48
CA GLY A 49 -3.97 -12.80 6.23
C GLY A 49 -4.23 -12.47 4.76
N ALA A 50 -3.21 -12.07 4.01
CA ALA A 50 -3.32 -11.77 2.59
C ALA A 50 -3.59 -13.01 1.71
N LYS A 51 -3.31 -14.24 2.18
CA LYS A 51 -3.51 -15.48 1.41
C LYS A 51 -4.93 -15.63 0.85
N LYS A 52 -5.95 -15.15 1.56
CA LYS A 52 -7.36 -15.23 1.14
C LYS A 52 -7.73 -14.31 -0.04
N PHE A 53 -6.87 -13.36 -0.41
CA PHE A 53 -7.13 -12.38 -1.47
C PHE A 53 -6.50 -12.74 -2.83
N GLY A 54 -5.94 -13.93 -2.94
CA GLY A 54 -5.33 -14.43 -4.17
C GLY A 54 -3.84 -14.69 -4.01
N ALA A 55 -3.20 -15.00 -5.12
CA ALA A 55 -1.81 -15.36 -5.11
C ALA A 55 -0.92 -14.10 -4.98
N ILE A 56 -0.42 -13.85 -3.78
CA ILE A 56 0.64 -12.88 -3.50
C ILE A 56 1.85 -13.65 -2.99
N THR A 57 2.97 -13.51 -3.67
CA THR A 57 4.27 -14.05 -3.23
C THR A 57 5.04 -12.94 -2.53
N TRP A 58 5.46 -13.19 -1.30
CA TRP A 58 6.13 -12.22 -0.47
C TRP A 58 7.63 -12.46 -0.38
N THR A 59 8.40 -11.40 -0.58
CA THR A 59 9.79 -11.29 -0.12
C THR A 59 9.79 -10.30 1.02
N ILE A 60 10.36 -10.69 2.18
CA ILE A 60 10.39 -9.85 3.38
C ILE A 60 11.85 -9.45 3.62
N VAL A 61 12.08 -8.14 3.80
CA VAL A 61 13.37 -7.57 4.19
C VAL A 61 13.18 -6.88 5.52
N THR A 62 13.81 -7.42 6.56
CA THR A 62 13.82 -6.86 7.93
C THR A 62 15.24 -6.46 8.25
N GLU A 63 15.57 -5.19 8.02
CA GLU A 63 16.92 -4.66 8.14
C GLU A 63 16.93 -3.33 8.91
N GLY A 64 18.13 -2.85 9.28
CA GLY A 64 18.29 -1.57 9.97
C GLY A 64 18.15 -1.62 11.49
N GLY A 65 17.85 -2.81 12.06
CA GLY A 65 17.76 -2.99 13.52
C GLY A 65 16.50 -2.36 14.12
N LYS A 66 16.57 -2.00 15.42
CA LYS A 66 15.43 -1.49 16.22
C LYS A 66 15.56 0.00 16.58
N GLY A 67 16.44 0.73 15.90
CA GLY A 67 16.69 2.15 16.14
C GLY A 67 15.81 3.06 15.28
N THR A 68 15.98 4.36 15.48
CA THR A 68 15.29 5.41 14.70
C THR A 68 16.12 5.88 13.50
N GLU A 69 17.32 5.35 13.31
CA GLU A 69 18.22 5.70 12.22
C GLU A 69 18.88 4.46 11.64
N ALA A 70 18.75 4.26 10.34
CA ALA A 70 19.46 3.23 9.59
C ALA A 70 19.46 3.54 8.09
N LYS A 71 20.41 2.92 7.38
CA LYS A 71 20.43 2.81 5.93
C LYS A 71 20.33 1.33 5.58
N ILE A 72 19.24 0.94 4.94
CA ILE A 72 19.00 -0.44 4.53
C ILE A 72 19.88 -0.76 3.31
N PRO A 73 20.77 -1.77 3.36
CA PRO A 73 21.68 -2.11 2.26
C PRO A 73 20.99 -2.46 0.95
N LEU A 74 19.74 -2.94 1.02
CA LEU A 74 18.90 -3.22 -0.15
C LEU A 74 18.94 -2.06 -1.17
N TYR A 75 18.86 -0.81 -0.70
CA TYR A 75 18.78 0.37 -1.54
C TYR A 75 20.10 0.78 -2.21
N ASP A 76 21.20 0.11 -1.91
CA ASP A 76 22.47 0.33 -2.60
C ASP A 76 22.50 -0.31 -4.00
N ASN A 77 21.64 -1.30 -4.24
CA ASN A 77 21.40 -1.82 -5.57
C ASN A 77 20.39 -0.93 -6.32
N PRO A 78 20.76 -0.23 -7.40
CA PRO A 78 19.81 0.63 -8.13
C PRO A 78 18.63 -0.13 -8.78
N ALA A 79 18.74 -1.46 -8.90
CA ALA A 79 17.67 -2.32 -9.42
C ALA A 79 16.86 -3.03 -8.31
N TRP A 80 16.97 -2.60 -7.06
CA TRP A 80 16.40 -3.28 -5.89
C TRP A 80 14.89 -3.61 -6.05
N ALA A 81 14.12 -2.73 -6.64
CA ALA A 81 12.68 -2.91 -6.82
C ALA A 81 12.30 -3.70 -8.09
N LYS A 82 13.25 -3.93 -9.02
CA LYS A 82 12.96 -4.52 -10.35
C LYS A 82 12.28 -5.89 -10.30
N PRO A 83 12.63 -6.82 -9.39
CA PRO A 83 12.02 -8.16 -9.36
C PRO A 83 10.54 -8.16 -8.92
N TYR A 84 10.03 -7.08 -8.34
CA TYR A 84 8.74 -7.01 -7.66
C TYR A 84 7.71 -6.24 -8.48
N ASP A 85 6.43 -6.56 -8.29
CA ASP A 85 5.31 -5.88 -8.91
C ASP A 85 4.80 -4.72 -8.03
N VAL A 86 5.01 -4.82 -6.71
CA VAL A 86 4.67 -3.81 -5.70
C VAL A 86 5.64 -3.85 -4.53
N VAL A 87 5.88 -2.69 -3.90
CA VAL A 87 6.66 -2.57 -2.66
C VAL A 87 5.74 -2.13 -1.53
N VAL A 88 5.86 -2.77 -0.38
CA VAL A 88 5.15 -2.41 0.85
C VAL A 88 6.17 -1.86 1.84
N HIS A 89 6.03 -0.60 2.18
CA HIS A 89 6.83 0.10 3.17
C HIS A 89 6.15 0.06 4.53
N ASN A 90 6.80 -0.62 5.49
CA ASN A 90 6.38 -0.73 6.89
C ASN A 90 7.59 -0.57 7.82
N GLU A 91 8.53 0.30 7.46
CA GLU A 91 9.72 0.60 8.24
C GLU A 91 9.60 1.93 9.00
N CYS A 92 10.34 2.08 10.11
CA CYS A 92 10.32 3.28 10.95
C CYS A 92 11.74 3.78 11.31
N PHE A 93 12.30 4.65 10.47
CA PHE A 93 13.63 5.27 10.66
C PHE A 93 13.51 6.80 10.63
N ALA A 94 12.84 7.36 11.65
CA ALA A 94 12.47 8.78 11.71
C ALA A 94 13.65 9.74 11.60
N ASN A 95 14.82 9.37 12.11
CA ASN A 95 16.02 10.21 12.18
C ASN A 95 16.98 10.03 10.99
N THR A 96 16.74 9.09 10.10
CA THR A 96 17.50 8.99 8.84
C THR A 96 17.16 10.18 7.96
N ALA A 97 18.12 11.07 7.73
CA ALA A 97 17.90 12.36 7.07
C ALA A 97 18.72 12.57 5.79
N ASP A 98 19.53 11.59 5.38
CA ASP A 98 20.39 11.70 4.20
C ASP A 98 19.55 11.81 2.90
N PRO A 99 19.59 12.95 2.21
CA PRO A 99 18.77 13.15 1.01
C PRO A 99 19.19 12.25 -0.16
N VAL A 100 20.48 11.88 -0.25
CA VAL A 100 20.96 10.97 -1.31
C VAL A 100 20.39 9.59 -1.11
N TYR A 101 20.39 9.10 0.13
CA TYR A 101 19.80 7.82 0.47
C TYR A 101 18.29 7.79 0.22
N ILE A 102 17.55 8.80 0.67
CA ILE A 102 16.10 8.89 0.46
C ILE A 102 15.76 8.89 -1.04
N ARG A 103 16.53 9.60 -1.86
CA ARG A 103 16.33 9.62 -3.31
C ARG A 103 16.62 8.29 -3.99
N LYS A 104 17.50 7.43 -3.45
CA LYS A 104 17.66 6.06 -3.96
C LYS A 104 16.35 5.27 -3.85
N ILE A 105 15.58 5.49 -2.78
CA ILE A 105 14.30 4.82 -2.55
C ILE A 105 13.24 5.40 -3.49
N THR A 106 13.02 6.70 -3.44
CA THR A 106 11.95 7.37 -4.20
C THR A 106 12.17 7.31 -5.72
N ALA A 107 13.42 7.17 -6.19
CA ALA A 107 13.72 7.01 -7.61
C ALA A 107 13.04 5.79 -8.25
N ALA A 108 12.99 4.65 -7.55
CA ALA A 108 12.31 3.46 -8.05
C ALA A 108 10.80 3.71 -8.23
N HIS A 109 10.19 4.42 -7.28
CA HIS A 109 8.77 4.77 -7.34
C HIS A 109 8.48 5.83 -8.41
N ARG A 110 9.35 6.81 -8.56
CA ARG A 110 9.27 7.80 -9.64
C ARG A 110 9.39 7.14 -11.03
N ALA A 111 10.13 6.05 -11.12
CA ALA A 111 10.26 5.24 -12.33
C ALA A 111 9.11 4.24 -12.57
N GLY A 112 8.03 4.31 -11.78
CA GLY A 112 6.82 3.52 -11.99
C GLY A 112 6.66 2.30 -11.06
N LYS A 113 7.49 2.14 -10.01
CA LYS A 113 7.31 1.04 -9.06
C LYS A 113 6.18 1.35 -8.07
N PRO A 114 5.02 0.65 -8.13
CA PRO A 114 3.89 0.87 -7.23
C PRO A 114 4.23 0.59 -5.77
N ALA A 115 3.50 1.24 -4.85
CA ALA A 115 3.75 1.05 -3.42
C ALA A 115 2.49 1.02 -2.57
N VAL A 116 2.66 0.40 -1.39
CA VAL A 116 1.79 0.54 -0.23
C VAL A 116 2.62 1.09 0.92
N VAL A 117 2.09 2.06 1.66
CA VAL A 117 2.77 2.69 2.80
C VAL A 117 1.90 2.56 4.04
N ILE A 118 2.47 2.03 5.11
CA ILE A 118 1.72 1.66 6.31
C ILE A 118 2.30 2.39 7.52
N HIS A 119 1.43 3.06 8.27
CA HIS A 119 1.67 3.60 9.60
C HIS A 119 3.01 4.34 9.71
N CYS A 120 3.98 3.77 10.43
CA CYS A 120 5.24 4.43 10.74
C CYS A 120 6.13 4.72 9.53
N ALA A 121 5.86 4.12 8.36
CA ALA A 121 6.51 4.51 7.11
C ALA A 121 6.33 6.01 6.80
N MET A 122 5.20 6.62 7.24
CA MET A 122 4.98 8.07 7.11
C MET A 122 5.87 8.91 8.00
N HIS A 123 6.35 8.36 9.12
CA HIS A 123 7.29 9.03 10.02
C HIS A 123 8.75 8.67 9.72
N SER A 124 9.01 7.68 8.86
CA SER A 124 10.36 7.43 8.35
C SER A 124 10.87 8.67 7.63
N TYR A 125 12.15 8.94 7.80
CA TYR A 125 12.85 10.07 7.19
C TYR A 125 12.27 11.46 7.54
N ARG A 126 11.45 11.58 8.60
CA ARG A 126 10.82 12.87 8.95
C ARG A 126 11.82 13.95 9.37
N ALA A 127 13.02 13.60 9.82
CA ALA A 127 14.11 14.53 10.11
C ALA A 127 14.72 15.16 8.84
N ALA A 128 14.48 14.59 7.66
CA ALA A 128 15.01 15.12 6.41
C ALA A 128 14.36 16.47 6.08
N THR A 129 15.17 17.37 5.51
CA THR A 129 14.73 18.71 5.06
C THR A 129 14.13 18.71 3.66
N ILE A 130 14.27 17.62 2.92
CA ILE A 130 13.70 17.45 1.58
C ILE A 130 12.31 16.80 1.66
N ASP A 131 11.48 17.03 0.66
CA ASP A 131 10.10 16.52 0.59
C ASP A 131 9.93 15.26 -0.27
N ASP A 132 11.02 14.74 -0.86
CA ASP A 132 10.96 13.61 -1.80
C ASP A 132 10.16 12.42 -1.24
N TRP A 133 10.35 12.05 0.03
CA TRP A 133 9.60 10.98 0.68
C TRP A 133 8.13 11.34 0.93
N ARG A 134 7.86 12.57 1.40
CA ARG A 134 6.50 13.05 1.69
C ARG A 134 5.65 13.20 0.43
N GLU A 135 6.26 13.69 -0.66
CA GLU A 135 5.62 13.74 -1.98
C GLU A 135 5.27 12.34 -2.47
N PHE A 136 6.21 11.38 -2.33
CA PHE A 136 5.96 9.98 -2.67
C PHE A 136 4.83 9.39 -1.82
N LEU A 137 4.81 9.62 -0.53
CA LEU A 137 3.71 9.18 0.35
C LEU A 137 2.36 9.80 -0.06
N GLY A 138 2.36 11.06 -0.55
CA GLY A 138 1.17 11.85 -0.80
C GLY A 138 0.62 12.56 0.43
N VAL A 139 1.26 12.41 1.59
CA VAL A 139 0.90 13.05 2.86
C VAL A 139 2.15 13.50 3.60
N THR A 140 1.98 14.55 4.43
CA THR A 140 2.99 14.97 5.41
C THR A 140 2.39 14.81 6.81
N SER A 141 3.05 14.00 7.63
CA SER A 141 2.75 13.87 9.06
C SER A 141 4.06 13.88 9.86
N ARG A 142 4.06 14.55 11.02
CA ARG A 142 5.22 14.62 11.92
C ARG A 142 4.90 14.23 13.34
N ARG A 143 3.62 14.03 13.67
CA ARG A 143 3.11 13.71 15.00
C ARG A 143 1.80 12.92 14.90
N HIS A 144 1.40 12.34 16.00
CA HIS A 144 0.14 11.62 16.14
C HIS A 144 -0.55 12.01 17.46
N ASP A 145 -1.83 11.70 17.58
CA ASP A 145 -2.56 11.73 18.83
C ASP A 145 -2.18 10.53 19.71
N HIS A 146 -2.73 10.50 20.93
CA HIS A 146 -2.59 9.36 21.84
C HIS A 146 -3.19 8.09 21.24
N GLN A 147 -2.85 6.96 21.81
CA GLN A 147 -3.45 5.69 21.42
C GLN A 147 -4.90 5.61 21.88
N SER A 148 -5.80 5.37 20.94
CA SER A 148 -7.24 5.23 21.16
C SER A 148 -7.88 4.35 20.08
N ALA A 149 -9.18 4.09 20.20
CA ALA A 149 -9.97 3.43 19.18
C ALA A 149 -10.65 4.49 18.29
N TYR A 150 -10.09 4.74 17.13
CA TYR A 150 -10.55 5.81 16.25
C TYR A 150 -11.63 5.33 15.27
N LEU A 151 -12.70 6.12 15.15
CA LEU A 151 -13.76 5.87 14.18
C LEU A 151 -13.32 6.33 12.79
N VAL A 152 -13.36 5.41 11.83
CA VAL A 152 -12.97 5.64 10.42
C VAL A 152 -14.21 5.79 9.57
N HIS A 153 -14.30 6.91 8.84
CA HIS A 153 -15.38 7.24 7.93
C HIS A 153 -14.91 7.17 6.47
N PRO A 154 -15.36 6.19 5.67
CA PRO A 154 -15.09 6.17 4.24
C PRO A 154 -15.73 7.39 3.54
N VAL A 155 -14.92 8.13 2.76
CA VAL A 155 -15.37 9.26 1.93
C VAL A 155 -15.49 8.90 0.46
N ILE A 156 -14.69 7.91 -0.01
CA ILE A 156 -14.81 7.30 -1.35
C ILE A 156 -14.96 5.80 -1.18
N LYS A 157 -16.20 5.31 -1.28
CA LYS A 157 -16.53 3.89 -1.03
C LYS A 157 -16.29 2.99 -2.24
N ASP A 158 -16.43 3.52 -3.43
CA ASP A 158 -16.38 2.75 -4.70
C ASP A 158 -14.96 2.55 -5.23
N HIS A 159 -13.95 3.06 -4.51
CA HIS A 159 -12.57 2.84 -4.90
C HIS A 159 -12.19 1.36 -4.75
N PRO A 160 -11.50 0.73 -5.74
CA PRO A 160 -11.19 -0.71 -5.69
C PRO A 160 -10.45 -1.15 -4.42
N ALA A 161 -9.53 -0.34 -3.89
CA ALA A 161 -8.83 -0.63 -2.64
C ALA A 161 -9.76 -0.63 -1.41
N MET A 162 -10.96 -0.01 -1.49
CA MET A 162 -11.97 0.03 -0.44
C MET A 162 -13.00 -1.09 -0.57
N ARG A 163 -12.88 -1.99 -1.55
CA ARG A 163 -13.85 -3.08 -1.76
C ARG A 163 -13.93 -3.97 -0.52
N GLY A 164 -15.14 -4.07 0.04
CA GLY A 164 -15.40 -4.82 1.26
C GLY A 164 -15.04 -4.09 2.56
N PHE A 165 -14.62 -2.83 2.48
CA PHE A 165 -14.48 -1.98 3.67
C PHE A 165 -15.87 -1.65 4.23
N PRO A 166 -16.10 -1.76 5.55
CA PRO A 166 -17.43 -1.50 6.14
C PRO A 166 -17.84 -0.03 6.02
N ALA A 167 -19.13 0.25 6.24
CA ALA A 167 -19.67 1.62 6.22
C ALA A 167 -18.97 2.53 7.24
N THR A 168 -18.57 1.95 8.37
CA THR A 168 -17.69 2.54 9.39
C THR A 168 -16.81 1.44 9.97
N TRP A 169 -15.62 1.80 10.44
CA TRP A 169 -14.73 0.91 11.16
C TRP A 169 -14.17 1.65 12.37
N THR A 170 -14.24 1.02 13.53
CA THR A 170 -13.52 1.52 14.70
C THR A 170 -12.25 0.70 14.84
N THR A 171 -11.10 1.36 14.83
CA THR A 171 -9.82 0.68 14.97
C THR A 171 -9.72 -0.03 16.33
N PRO A 172 -8.97 -1.11 16.47
CA PRO A 172 -8.39 -1.46 17.76
C PRO A 172 -7.60 -0.28 18.35
N LEU A 173 -6.96 -0.45 19.48
CA LEU A 173 -6.08 0.59 20.03
C LEU A 173 -4.98 0.95 19.03
N ASP A 174 -5.02 2.17 18.48
CA ASP A 174 -4.12 2.63 17.41
C ASP A 174 -3.79 4.12 17.60
N GLU A 175 -3.05 4.71 16.68
CA GLU A 175 -2.65 6.11 16.69
C GLU A 175 -3.26 6.87 15.51
N LEU A 176 -3.89 8.02 15.76
CA LEU A 176 -4.28 8.94 14.70
C LEU A 176 -3.09 9.83 14.31
N TYR A 177 -2.57 9.65 13.12
CA TYR A 177 -1.54 10.54 12.59
C TYR A 177 -2.15 11.86 12.15
N ILE A 178 -1.55 12.96 12.63
CA ILE A 178 -1.97 14.32 12.29
C ILE A 178 -1.38 14.65 10.93
N ILE A 179 -2.23 14.73 9.92
CA ILE A 179 -1.81 15.07 8.56
C ILE A 179 -1.76 16.60 8.43
N GLU A 180 -0.54 17.11 8.27
CA GLU A 180 -0.26 18.54 8.11
C GLU A 180 -0.51 19.00 6.66
N LYS A 181 -0.32 18.09 5.70
CA LYS A 181 -0.53 18.35 4.28
C LYS A 181 -0.97 17.08 3.56
N LEU A 182 -2.06 17.18 2.82
CA LEU A 182 -2.41 16.25 1.75
C LEU A 182 -1.88 16.83 0.44
N TRP A 183 -1.00 16.11 -0.25
CA TRP A 183 -0.39 16.58 -1.49
C TRP A 183 -1.42 16.62 -2.63
N PRO A 184 -1.30 17.53 -3.64
CA PRO A 184 -2.32 17.70 -4.68
C PRO A 184 -2.59 16.43 -5.51
N THR A 185 -1.64 15.50 -5.57
CA THR A 185 -1.73 14.22 -6.30
C THR A 185 -2.36 13.12 -5.47
N ALA A 186 -2.64 13.38 -4.18
CA ALA A 186 -3.23 12.42 -3.27
C ALA A 186 -4.74 12.64 -3.11
N THR A 187 -5.46 11.54 -2.92
CA THR A 187 -6.91 11.51 -2.71
C THR A 187 -7.25 10.75 -1.44
N ALA A 188 -7.92 11.40 -0.49
CA ALA A 188 -8.41 10.76 0.72
C ALA A 188 -9.54 9.76 0.38
N LEU A 189 -9.43 8.53 0.87
CA LEU A 189 -10.46 7.49 0.75
C LEU A 189 -11.27 7.35 2.04
N ALA A 190 -10.65 7.61 3.19
CA ALA A 190 -11.32 7.64 4.50
C ALA A 190 -10.65 8.64 5.43
N THR A 191 -11.41 9.11 6.40
CA THR A 191 -10.99 10.10 7.40
C THR A 191 -11.32 9.64 8.81
N SER A 192 -10.59 10.20 9.78
CA SER A 192 -10.92 10.13 11.21
C SER A 192 -10.72 11.50 11.86
N SER A 193 -11.36 11.71 13.00
CA SER A 193 -11.25 12.96 13.77
C SER A 193 -10.31 12.81 14.96
N SER A 194 -9.51 13.84 15.21
CA SER A 194 -8.72 13.96 16.43
C SER A 194 -9.63 14.08 17.65
N GLU A 195 -9.33 13.32 18.70
CA GLU A 195 -10.04 13.43 19.98
C GLU A 195 -9.63 14.68 20.79
N LYS A 196 -8.55 15.37 20.36
CA LYS A 196 -8.06 16.57 21.05
C LYS A 196 -8.75 17.85 20.62
N ASP A 197 -8.98 17.98 19.30
CA ASP A 197 -9.44 19.24 18.71
C ASP A 197 -10.51 19.08 17.64
N ASN A 198 -10.98 17.83 17.41
CA ASN A 198 -11.94 17.45 16.38
C ASN A 198 -11.47 17.74 14.93
N SER A 199 -10.19 18.03 14.72
CA SER A 199 -9.65 18.16 13.37
C SER A 199 -9.76 16.85 12.61
N VAL A 200 -10.09 16.92 11.31
CA VAL A 200 -10.33 15.75 10.46
C VAL A 200 -9.09 15.48 9.63
N HIS A 201 -8.61 14.24 9.69
CA HIS A 201 -7.41 13.82 8.97
C HIS A 201 -7.70 12.67 8.01
N PRO A 202 -7.15 12.66 6.78
CA PRO A 202 -7.12 11.48 5.94
C PRO A 202 -6.31 10.37 6.60
N VAL A 203 -6.92 9.19 6.72
CA VAL A 203 -6.30 8.02 7.35
C VAL A 203 -6.13 6.84 6.41
N ILE A 204 -6.83 6.88 5.27
CA ILE A 204 -6.66 5.98 4.12
C ILE A 204 -6.68 6.87 2.89
N TRP A 205 -5.69 6.70 2.01
CA TRP A 205 -5.57 7.52 0.80
C TRP A 205 -4.90 6.76 -0.33
N THR A 206 -5.01 7.33 -1.53
CA THR A 206 -4.17 6.99 -2.67
C THR A 206 -3.38 8.20 -3.12
N ASN A 207 -2.24 7.98 -3.76
CA ASN A 207 -1.44 9.02 -4.37
C ASN A 207 -1.04 8.61 -5.79
N ASN A 208 -1.07 9.54 -6.72
CA ASN A 208 -0.53 9.38 -8.06
C ASN A 208 0.86 10.03 -8.13
N TYR A 209 1.88 9.29 -7.71
CA TYR A 209 3.25 9.77 -7.70
C TYR A 209 3.90 9.64 -9.07
N HIS A 210 3.90 10.73 -9.87
CA HIS A 210 4.42 10.74 -11.26
C HIS A 210 3.86 9.60 -12.14
N GLY A 211 2.57 9.31 -12.03
CA GLY A 211 1.91 8.20 -12.73
C GLY A 211 1.96 6.86 -12.00
N THR A 212 2.65 6.78 -10.87
CA THR A 212 2.77 5.56 -10.06
C THR A 212 1.69 5.52 -8.99
N ARG A 213 1.04 4.37 -8.84
CA ARG A 213 0.03 4.14 -7.79
C ARG A 213 0.70 3.95 -6.43
N VAL A 214 0.31 4.75 -5.46
CA VAL A 214 0.67 4.58 -4.04
C VAL A 214 -0.61 4.52 -3.22
N PHE A 215 -0.75 3.49 -2.39
CA PHE A 215 -1.82 3.35 -1.41
C PHE A 215 -1.26 3.57 -0.02
N GLY A 216 -1.98 4.25 0.87
CA GLY A 216 -1.52 4.53 2.22
C GLY A 216 -2.58 4.40 3.30
N THR A 217 -2.16 4.02 4.50
CA THR A 217 -2.96 4.07 5.72
C THR A 217 -2.13 4.49 6.93
N THR A 218 -2.70 5.37 7.77
CA THR A 218 -2.05 5.83 9.01
C THR A 218 -2.10 4.77 10.11
N TYR A 219 -3.02 3.81 10.05
CA TYR A 219 -3.19 2.80 11.07
C TYR A 219 -2.21 1.63 10.91
N GLY A 220 -1.95 0.92 12.01
CA GLY A 220 -1.00 -0.19 12.07
C GLY A 220 -0.05 -0.13 13.27
N HIS A 221 -0.37 0.69 14.30
CA HIS A 221 0.45 0.81 15.49
C HIS A 221 0.47 -0.46 16.33
N SER A 222 -0.70 -0.91 16.77
CA SER A 222 -0.79 -2.02 17.70
C SER A 222 -0.86 -3.39 16.99
N ASN A 223 -0.36 -4.42 17.67
CA ASN A 223 -0.51 -5.80 17.22
C ASN A 223 -1.98 -6.19 17.01
N ALA A 224 -2.91 -5.63 17.79
CA ALA A 224 -4.34 -5.87 17.65
C ALA A 224 -4.87 -5.41 16.28
N THR A 225 -4.38 -4.29 15.75
CA THR A 225 -4.73 -3.82 14.40
C THR A 225 -4.30 -4.81 13.31
N TRP A 226 -3.13 -5.44 13.46
CA TRP A 226 -2.65 -6.45 12.51
C TRP A 226 -3.40 -7.80 12.60
N HIS A 227 -4.15 -8.02 13.66
CA HIS A 227 -5.08 -9.15 13.79
C HIS A 227 -6.52 -8.80 13.38
N ASP A 228 -6.82 -7.52 13.14
CA ASP A 228 -8.15 -7.09 12.70
C ASP A 228 -8.37 -7.47 11.22
N PRO A 229 -9.43 -8.23 10.90
CA PRO A 229 -9.69 -8.67 9.53
C PRO A 229 -10.04 -7.52 8.57
N VAL A 230 -10.56 -6.39 9.08
CA VAL A 230 -10.84 -5.20 8.27
C VAL A 230 -9.53 -4.56 7.83
N PHE A 231 -8.58 -4.39 8.75
CA PHE A 231 -7.26 -3.84 8.45
C PHE A 231 -6.49 -4.71 7.44
N ILE A 232 -6.41 -6.00 7.68
CA ILE A 232 -5.73 -6.95 6.77
C ILE A 232 -6.39 -6.96 5.39
N THR A 233 -7.74 -6.89 5.34
CA THR A 233 -8.46 -6.79 4.07
C THR A 233 -8.09 -5.51 3.33
N LEU A 234 -8.11 -4.38 4.03
CA LEU A 234 -7.75 -3.06 3.49
C LEU A 234 -6.35 -3.05 2.88
N VAL A 235 -5.35 -3.47 3.65
CA VAL A 235 -3.95 -3.48 3.18
C VAL A 235 -3.77 -4.43 2.00
N SER A 236 -4.37 -5.64 2.06
CA SER A 236 -4.29 -6.62 0.97
C SER A 236 -4.93 -6.09 -0.33
N ARG A 237 -6.08 -5.40 -0.23
CA ARG A 237 -6.72 -4.72 -1.36
C ARG A 237 -5.87 -3.57 -1.89
N GLY A 238 -5.24 -2.81 -1.01
CA GLY A 238 -4.26 -1.78 -1.36
C GLY A 238 -3.09 -2.33 -2.18
N VAL A 239 -2.54 -3.49 -1.77
CA VAL A 239 -1.47 -4.19 -2.50
C VAL A 239 -1.93 -4.61 -3.90
N LEU A 240 -3.11 -5.24 -4.01
CA LEU A 240 -3.66 -5.67 -5.30
C LEU A 240 -3.96 -4.49 -6.21
N TRP A 241 -4.56 -3.41 -5.67
CA TRP A 241 -4.84 -2.20 -6.43
C TRP A 241 -3.56 -1.53 -6.93
N ALA A 242 -2.56 -1.36 -6.07
CA ALA A 242 -1.29 -0.77 -6.45
C ALA A 242 -0.63 -1.59 -7.57
N ALA A 243 -0.64 -2.92 -7.47
CA ALA A 243 -0.09 -3.83 -8.47
C ALA A 243 -0.94 -3.94 -9.77
N GLY A 244 -2.09 -3.23 -9.88
CA GLY A 244 -2.99 -3.32 -11.05
C GLY A 244 -3.77 -4.64 -11.14
N ARG A 245 -4.03 -5.29 -10.02
CA ARG A 245 -4.73 -6.58 -9.90
C ARG A 245 -6.05 -6.45 -9.13
N ASP A 246 -6.71 -5.33 -9.23
CA ASP A 246 -7.90 -4.91 -8.50
C ASP A 246 -9.24 -5.28 -9.19
N LYS A 247 -9.21 -6.18 -10.17
CA LYS A 247 -10.39 -6.65 -10.93
C LYS A 247 -11.31 -7.56 -10.13
#